data_7af5bf748df730f1be5047ccaf06f9bb
#
_entry.id   7af5bf748df730f1be5047ccaf06f9bb
#
_cell.length_a   1.000
_cell.length_b   1.000
_cell.length_c   1.000
_cell.angle_alpha   90.00
_cell.angle_beta   90.00
_cell.angle_gamma   90.00
#
_symmetry.space_group_name_H-M   'P 1'
#
loop_
_entity.id
_entity.type
_entity.pdbx_description
1 polymer ?
#
loop_
_entity_poly.entity_id
_entity_poly.type
_entity_poly.pdbx_seq_one_letter_code
_entity_poly.pdbx_strand_id
1 'polypeptide(L)'
;MIRRDPAESIHAPKIEKKVPVILTVDEVTRLLDQPSCANPKEIRDKAMLELLYATGIRVTELVSLKLSDVNMAVGFITCRDEHKERMIPFGHAAKNALAKYLEASRETFLKGMSSELLFTNCSGGVMSRQGFWKLIKYYGERAGIEEDITPHTLRHSFAVHLL
;
A
#
# COMPACT_ATOMS: atom_id res chain seq x y z
N MET A 1 47.19 2.64 12.17
CA MET A 1 46.58 2.60 12.68
C MET A 1 46.02 2.61 12.77
N ILE A 2 45.89 2.88 12.74
CA ILE A 2 45.11 2.93 13.15
C ILE A 2 44.48 3.02 13.00
N ARG A 3 44.24 3.18 12.93
CA ARG A 3 43.49 3.31 13.25
C ARG A 3 42.61 3.19 13.15
N ARG A 4 42.53 3.27 13.03
CA ARG A 4 41.73 3.25 13.31
C ARG A 4 40.98 3.04 13.45
N ASP A 5 41.03 3.12 13.32
CA ASP A 5 40.38 2.97 13.82
C ASP A 5 39.76 2.85 13.90
N PRO A 6 39.70 2.88 14.08
CA PRO A 6 39.05 2.74 14.47
C PRO A 6 38.39 2.82 14.16
N ALA A 7 38.28 2.95 13.97
CA ALA A 7 37.51 2.93 14.16
C ALA A 7 36.99 2.89 13.61
N GLU A 8 37.22 2.98 13.53
CA GLU A 8 36.69 2.76 13.49
C GLU A 8 35.97 2.51 13.35
N SER A 9 36.20 2.59 13.47
CA SER A 9 35.44 2.26 13.67
C SER A 9 34.73 2.28 13.50
N ILE A 10 34.62 2.38 13.56
CA ILE A 10 33.87 2.30 13.66
C ILE A 10 33.15 2.29 13.24
N HIS A 11 32.97 2.30 13.13
CA HIS A 11 32.14 2.09 12.98
C HIS A 11 31.36 1.72 12.56
N ALA A 12 31.27 1.70 12.46
CA ALA A 12 30.71 1.17 12.17
C ALA A 12 30.11 0.68 12.13
N PRO A 13 29.83 0.72 12.35
CA PRO A 13 29.12 0.21 12.32
C PRO A 13 28.19 -0.04 12.09
N LYS A 14 27.99 0.22 12.14
CA LYS A 14 27.19 0.01 12.03
C LYS A 14 26.47 -0.12 11.27
N ILE A 15 26.67 -0.23 10.90
CA ILE A 15 26.03 -0.37 10.09
C ILE A 15 25.55 -1.42 9.73
N GLU A 16 25.26 -1.90 10.26
CA GLU A 16 24.79 -2.87 10.08
C GLU A 16 23.85 -2.81 9.21
N LYS A 17 23.90 -3.34 8.44
CA LYS A 17 23.11 -3.35 7.63
C LYS A 17 22.03 -3.86 7.82
N LYS A 18 21.34 -3.43 7.63
CA LYS A 18 20.18 -3.88 7.89
C LYS A 18 19.76 -4.86 6.93
N VAL A 19 19.52 -6.07 7.30
CA VAL A 19 18.77 -7.04 6.53
C VAL A 19 17.39 -6.43 6.30
N PRO A 20 16.90 -6.36 5.07
CA PRO A 20 15.56 -5.85 4.87
C PRO A 20 14.56 -6.68 5.67
N VAL A 21 13.67 -6.01 6.37
CA VAL A 21 12.64 -6.68 7.12
C VAL A 21 11.61 -7.23 6.15
N ILE A 22 11.26 -8.49 6.32
CA ILE A 22 10.22 -9.13 5.53
C ILE A 22 9.14 -9.57 6.49
N LEU A 23 7.93 -9.09 6.28
CA LEU A 23 6.81 -9.48 7.12
C LEU A 23 6.43 -10.94 6.81
N THR A 24 6.03 -11.67 7.83
CA THR A 24 5.57 -13.04 7.63
C THR A 24 4.19 -13.04 6.97
N VAL A 25 3.78 -14.18 6.45
CA VAL A 25 2.44 -14.33 5.88
C VAL A 25 1.38 -14.00 6.92
N ASP A 26 1.59 -14.44 8.17
CA ASP A 26 0.65 -14.14 9.24
C ASP A 26 0.56 -12.65 9.50
N GLU A 27 1.70 -11.95 9.53
CA GLU A 27 1.71 -10.51 9.75
C GLU A 27 1.01 -9.76 8.63
N VAL A 28 1.24 -10.16 7.39
CA VAL A 28 0.56 -9.54 6.25
C VAL A 28 -0.93 -9.79 6.33
N THR A 29 -1.34 -11.01 6.66
CA THR A 29 -2.75 -11.34 6.79
C THR A 29 -3.41 -10.49 7.86
N ARG A 30 -2.75 -10.35 9.02
CA ARG A 30 -3.28 -9.52 10.10
C ARG A 30 -3.38 -8.06 9.69
N LEU A 31 -2.39 -7.57 8.95
CA LEU A 31 -2.41 -6.18 8.45
C LEU A 31 -3.59 -5.96 7.51
N LEU A 32 -3.76 -6.86 6.54
CA LEU A 32 -4.84 -6.74 5.55
C LEU A 32 -6.21 -6.87 6.19
N ASP A 33 -6.30 -7.56 7.33
CA ASP A 33 -7.58 -7.77 8.00
C ASP A 33 -7.95 -6.65 8.96
N GLN A 34 -7.05 -5.69 9.20
CA GLN A 34 -7.33 -4.64 10.17
C GLN A 34 -8.48 -3.71 9.79
N PRO A 35 -8.59 -3.23 8.54
CA PRO A 35 -9.73 -2.38 8.22
C PRO A 35 -11.02 -3.19 8.35
N SER A 36 -11.93 -2.72 9.20
CA SER A 36 -13.12 -3.47 9.57
C SER A 36 -14.26 -3.35 8.58
N CYS A 37 -14.15 -2.43 7.62
CA CYS A 37 -15.21 -2.13 6.65
C CYS A 37 -16.49 -1.61 7.32
N ALA A 38 -16.35 -1.04 8.52
CA ALA A 38 -17.47 -0.52 9.27
C ALA A 38 -17.83 0.91 8.86
N ASN A 39 -16.94 1.61 8.18
CA ASN A 39 -17.18 2.99 7.77
C ASN A 39 -16.47 3.24 6.44
N PRO A 40 -16.80 4.34 5.75
CA PRO A 40 -16.23 4.59 4.41
C PRO A 40 -14.71 4.64 4.38
N LYS A 41 -14.09 5.18 5.44
CA LYS A 41 -12.63 5.27 5.48
C LYS A 41 -11.99 3.88 5.49
N GLU A 42 -12.53 2.98 6.32
CA GLU A 42 -11.96 1.64 6.41
C GLU A 42 -12.25 0.80 5.17
N ILE A 43 -13.39 1.02 4.54
CA ILE A 43 -13.69 0.37 3.27
C ILE A 43 -12.67 0.79 2.21
N ARG A 44 -12.36 2.08 2.15
CA ARG A 44 -11.34 2.60 1.25
C ARG A 44 -9.97 1.99 1.57
N ASP A 45 -9.61 2.00 2.85
CA ASP A 45 -8.30 1.51 3.28
C ASP A 45 -8.15 0.03 2.96
N LYS A 46 -9.21 -0.74 3.14
CA LYS A 46 -9.19 -2.17 2.79
C LYS A 46 -8.94 -2.36 1.29
N ALA A 47 -9.62 -1.58 0.47
CA ALA A 47 -9.44 -1.67 -0.97
C ALA A 47 -8.01 -1.32 -1.38
N MET A 48 -7.44 -0.28 -0.78
CA MET A 48 -6.07 0.12 -1.09
C MET A 48 -5.07 -0.94 -0.69
N LEU A 49 -5.21 -1.51 0.49
CA LEU A 49 -4.29 -2.54 0.98
C LEU A 49 -4.38 -3.82 0.14
N GLU A 50 -5.59 -4.25 -0.18
CA GLU A 50 -5.77 -5.46 -0.99
C GLU A 50 -5.20 -5.27 -2.39
N LEU A 51 -5.42 -4.12 -2.97
CA LEU A 51 -4.91 -3.85 -4.31
C LEU A 51 -3.40 -3.77 -4.31
N LEU A 52 -2.82 -3.11 -3.31
CA LEU A 52 -1.38 -3.00 -3.19
C LEU A 52 -0.74 -4.39 -3.04
N TYR A 53 -1.34 -5.22 -2.18
CA TYR A 53 -0.85 -6.57 -1.97
C TYR A 53 -0.95 -7.41 -3.25
N ALA A 54 -2.10 -7.33 -3.92
CA ALA A 54 -2.36 -8.18 -5.09
C ALA A 54 -1.49 -7.81 -6.29
N THR A 55 -1.12 -6.54 -6.43
CA THR A 55 -0.43 -6.06 -7.64
C THR A 55 1.04 -5.75 -7.42
N GLY A 56 1.44 -5.46 -6.20
CA GLY A 56 2.83 -5.10 -5.90
C GLY A 56 3.27 -3.76 -6.46
N ILE A 57 2.33 -2.89 -6.83
CA ILE A 57 2.69 -1.57 -7.35
C ILE A 57 3.24 -0.68 -6.24
N ARG A 58 3.87 0.41 -6.64
CA ARG A 58 4.40 1.37 -5.67
C ARG A 58 3.28 2.22 -5.11
N VAL A 59 3.49 2.76 -3.90
CA VAL A 59 2.51 3.63 -3.27
C VAL A 59 2.19 4.84 -4.14
N THR A 60 3.21 5.42 -4.79
CA THR A 60 2.97 6.55 -5.69
C THR A 60 2.07 6.17 -6.86
N GLU A 61 2.22 4.95 -7.36
CA GLU A 61 1.34 4.46 -8.42
C GLU A 61 -0.08 4.23 -7.90
N LEU A 62 -0.19 3.69 -6.69
CA LEU A 62 -1.49 3.42 -6.08
C LEU A 62 -2.30 4.70 -5.89
N VAL A 63 -1.69 5.73 -5.31
CA VAL A 63 -2.42 6.98 -5.03
C VAL A 63 -2.68 7.80 -6.28
N SER A 64 -2.01 7.47 -7.38
CA SER A 64 -2.20 8.17 -8.66
C SER A 64 -3.14 7.44 -9.61
N LEU A 65 -3.58 6.24 -9.26
CA LEU A 65 -4.49 5.49 -10.13
C LEU A 65 -5.75 6.28 -10.40
N LYS A 66 -6.20 6.22 -11.64
CA LYS A 66 -7.47 6.81 -12.02
C LYS A 66 -8.55 5.76 -12.09
N LEU A 67 -9.78 6.19 -11.92
CA LEU A 67 -10.91 5.29 -12.04
C LEU A 67 -10.88 4.56 -13.38
N SER A 68 -10.48 5.26 -14.45
CA SER A 68 -10.40 4.66 -15.78
C SER A 68 -9.29 3.63 -15.93
N ASP A 69 -8.36 3.58 -14.98
CA ASP A 69 -7.28 2.59 -15.01
C ASP A 69 -7.71 1.23 -14.50
N VAL A 70 -8.90 1.11 -13.95
CA VAL A 70 -9.39 -0.13 -13.34
C VAL A 70 -10.40 -0.78 -14.25
N ASN A 71 -10.16 -2.06 -14.57
CA ASN A 71 -11.15 -2.86 -15.32
C ASN A 71 -11.74 -3.87 -14.34
N MET A 72 -12.91 -3.55 -13.80
CA MET A 72 -13.57 -4.42 -12.84
C MET A 72 -14.12 -5.68 -13.47
N ALA A 73 -14.52 -5.61 -14.74
CA ALA A 73 -15.10 -6.76 -15.41
C ALA A 73 -14.08 -7.88 -15.59
N VAL A 74 -12.88 -7.52 -16.00
CA VAL A 74 -11.82 -8.52 -16.21
C VAL A 74 -10.97 -8.70 -14.96
N GLY A 75 -10.73 -7.64 -14.22
CA GLY A 75 -9.98 -7.72 -12.97
C GLY A 75 -8.51 -7.34 -13.09
N PHE A 76 -8.23 -6.25 -13.77
CA PHE A 76 -6.85 -5.75 -13.83
C PHE A 76 -6.81 -4.24 -13.71
N ILE A 77 -5.62 -3.71 -13.37
CA ILE A 77 -5.35 -2.28 -13.41
C ILE A 77 -4.30 -2.02 -14.47
N THR A 78 -4.29 -0.79 -14.95
CA THR A 78 -3.28 -0.31 -15.89
C THR A 78 -2.42 0.72 -15.19
N CYS A 79 -1.11 0.45 -15.09
CA CYS A 79 -0.15 1.40 -14.55
C CYS A 79 0.69 1.93 -15.69
N ARG A 80 0.83 3.25 -15.74
CA ARG A 80 1.59 3.90 -16.80
C ARG A 80 2.81 4.58 -16.23
N ASP A 81 3.93 4.42 -16.92
CA ASP A 81 5.09 5.24 -16.64
C ASP A 81 5.54 5.89 -17.95
N GLU A 82 6.67 6.58 -17.93
CA GLU A 82 7.14 7.32 -19.09
C GLU A 82 7.28 6.47 -20.34
N HIS A 83 7.53 5.20 -20.17
CA HIS A 83 7.98 4.37 -21.26
C HIS A 83 6.99 3.30 -21.69
N LYS A 84 6.06 2.92 -20.81
CA LYS A 84 5.14 1.84 -21.18
C LYS A 84 3.97 1.75 -20.19
N GLU A 85 2.99 1.01 -20.62
CA GLU A 85 1.85 0.64 -19.79
C GLU A 85 2.03 -0.79 -19.32
N ARG A 86 1.62 -1.06 -18.10
CA ARG A 86 1.59 -2.40 -17.55
C ARG A 86 0.18 -2.71 -17.12
N MET A 87 -0.31 -3.88 -17.52
CA MET A 87 -1.63 -4.36 -17.10
C MET A 87 -1.40 -5.46 -16.07
N ILE A 88 -1.91 -5.24 -14.87
CA ILE A 88 -1.64 -6.12 -13.75
C ILE A 88 -2.96 -6.65 -13.19
N PRO A 89 -3.16 -7.98 -13.20
CA PRO A 89 -4.37 -8.55 -12.62
C PRO A 89 -4.34 -8.46 -11.11
N PHE A 90 -5.51 -8.35 -10.47
CA PHE A 90 -5.54 -8.17 -9.02
C PHE A 90 -6.33 -9.24 -8.25
N GLY A 91 -7.00 -10.14 -8.93
CA GLY A 91 -7.61 -11.27 -8.24
C GLY A 91 -8.89 -10.95 -7.48
N HIS A 92 -9.41 -11.97 -6.81
CA HIS A 92 -10.74 -11.90 -6.18
C HIS A 92 -10.82 -11.02 -4.94
N ALA A 93 -9.85 -11.14 -4.04
CA ALA A 93 -9.90 -10.38 -2.78
C ALA A 93 -9.88 -8.88 -3.06
N ALA A 94 -9.00 -8.45 -3.95
CA ALA A 94 -8.92 -7.04 -4.33
C ALA A 94 -10.18 -6.62 -5.08
N LYS A 95 -10.70 -7.49 -5.94
CA LYS A 95 -11.92 -7.19 -6.68
C LYS A 95 -13.09 -6.94 -5.75
N ASN A 96 -13.26 -7.82 -4.76
CA ASN A 96 -14.35 -7.67 -3.79
C ASN A 96 -14.21 -6.38 -2.98
N ALA A 97 -13.00 -6.09 -2.54
CA ALA A 97 -12.74 -4.87 -1.76
C ALA A 97 -12.98 -3.62 -2.59
N LEU A 98 -12.54 -3.64 -3.85
CA LEU A 98 -12.75 -2.51 -4.76
C LEU A 98 -14.22 -2.31 -5.08
N ALA A 99 -14.96 -3.39 -5.30
CA ALA A 99 -16.39 -3.28 -5.60
C ALA A 99 -17.11 -2.61 -4.44
N LYS A 100 -16.79 -3.01 -3.22
CA LYS A 100 -17.41 -2.43 -2.04
C LYS A 100 -17.04 -0.95 -1.91
N TYR A 101 -15.79 -0.63 -2.17
CA TYR A 101 -15.33 0.75 -2.11
C TYR A 101 -16.05 1.63 -3.13
N LEU A 102 -16.15 1.15 -4.37
CA LEU A 102 -16.81 1.93 -5.43
C LEU A 102 -18.29 2.10 -5.15
N GLU A 103 -18.91 1.12 -4.52
CA GLU A 103 -20.34 1.15 -4.22
C GLU A 103 -20.71 2.01 -3.02
N ALA A 104 -19.90 1.90 -1.95
CA ALA A 104 -20.33 2.38 -0.64
C ALA A 104 -19.45 3.46 -0.03
N SER A 105 -18.30 3.77 -0.65
CA SER A 105 -17.32 4.60 0.02
C SER A 105 -16.89 5.82 -0.79
N ARG A 106 -16.51 5.61 -2.04
CA ARG A 106 -15.89 6.65 -2.85
C ARG A 106 -16.74 7.91 -2.94
N GLU A 107 -18.04 7.76 -3.17
CA GLU A 107 -18.93 8.89 -3.31
C GLU A 107 -19.06 9.71 -2.03
N THR A 108 -18.92 9.05 -0.89
CA THR A 108 -18.95 9.73 0.40
C THR A 108 -17.85 10.78 0.50
N PHE A 109 -16.65 10.43 0.04
CA PHE A 109 -15.52 11.38 0.09
C PHE A 109 -15.66 12.48 -0.93
N LEU A 110 -16.26 12.21 -2.08
CA LEU A 110 -16.40 13.18 -3.15
C LEU A 110 -17.50 14.19 -2.86
N LYS A 111 -18.49 13.81 -2.08
CA LYS A 111 -19.56 14.73 -1.68
C LYS A 111 -20.23 15.42 -2.88
N GLY A 112 -20.47 14.63 -3.92
CA GLY A 112 -21.12 15.13 -5.12
C GLY A 112 -20.18 15.78 -6.13
N MET A 113 -18.90 15.92 -5.80
CA MET A 113 -17.93 16.43 -6.76
C MET A 113 -17.37 15.28 -7.58
N SER A 114 -16.86 15.58 -8.76
CA SER A 114 -16.26 14.55 -9.59
C SER A 114 -14.76 14.52 -9.41
N SER A 115 -14.16 13.36 -9.63
CA SER A 115 -12.72 13.18 -9.57
C SER A 115 -12.33 12.04 -10.48
N GLU A 116 -11.19 12.18 -11.14
CA GLU A 116 -10.64 11.09 -11.94
C GLU A 116 -9.98 10.04 -11.08
N LEU A 117 -9.59 10.40 -9.85
CA LEU A 117 -8.80 9.49 -9.00
C LEU A 117 -9.64 8.35 -8.49
N LEU A 118 -9.04 7.16 -8.48
CA LEU A 118 -9.67 5.99 -7.88
C LEU A 118 -9.78 6.18 -6.37
N PHE A 119 -8.68 6.52 -5.72
CA PHE A 119 -8.63 6.72 -4.27
C PHE A 119 -8.39 8.18 -3.95
N THR A 120 -9.09 8.68 -2.95
CA THR A 120 -8.95 10.07 -2.50
C THR A 120 -8.75 10.11 -0.99
N ASN A 121 -8.33 11.27 -0.50
CA ASN A 121 -8.35 11.48 0.95
C ASN A 121 -9.80 11.71 1.40
N CYS A 122 -10.00 11.94 2.69
CA CYS A 122 -11.37 12.06 3.23
C CYS A 122 -12.09 13.32 2.78
N SER A 123 -11.37 14.26 2.18
CA SER A 123 -11.96 15.49 1.63
C SER A 123 -12.19 15.41 0.12
N GLY A 124 -11.92 14.25 -0.47
CA GLY A 124 -12.10 14.05 -1.90
C GLY A 124 -10.93 14.52 -2.75
N GLY A 125 -9.84 14.91 -2.13
CA GLY A 125 -8.66 15.36 -2.84
C GLY A 125 -7.61 14.28 -2.99
N VAL A 126 -6.42 14.68 -3.41
CA VAL A 126 -5.32 13.75 -3.65
C VAL A 126 -4.78 13.21 -2.33
N MET A 127 -4.66 11.91 -2.23
CA MET A 127 -3.99 11.30 -1.08
C MET A 127 -2.49 11.34 -1.30
N SER A 128 -1.75 11.82 -0.29
CA SER A 128 -0.31 11.89 -0.40
C SER A 128 0.33 10.56 0.03
N ARG A 129 1.60 10.40 -0.33
CA ARG A 129 2.38 9.26 0.15
C ARG A 129 2.43 9.24 1.68
N GLN A 130 2.61 10.42 2.29
CA GLN A 130 2.65 10.52 3.74
C GLN A 130 1.32 10.12 4.36
N GLY A 131 0.21 10.48 3.71
CA GLY A 131 -1.12 10.09 4.18
C GLY A 131 -1.29 8.58 4.18
N PHE A 132 -0.87 7.95 3.09
CA PHE A 132 -0.94 6.49 3.01
C PHE A 132 0.01 5.85 4.02
N TRP A 133 1.19 6.44 4.21
CA TRP A 133 2.16 5.93 5.17
C TRP A 133 1.60 5.93 6.60
N LYS A 134 0.91 7.01 6.99
CA LYS A 134 0.27 7.08 8.30
C LYS A 134 -0.78 5.99 8.47
N LEU A 135 -1.50 5.71 7.40
CA LEU A 135 -2.51 4.66 7.38
C LEU A 135 -1.87 3.29 7.63
N ILE A 136 -0.76 3.00 6.96
CA ILE A 136 -0.03 1.75 7.14
C ILE A 136 0.46 1.60 8.58
N LYS A 137 1.01 2.68 9.14
CA LYS A 137 1.51 2.63 10.51
C LYS A 137 0.38 2.37 11.50
N TYR A 138 -0.75 3.01 11.28
CA TYR A 138 -1.90 2.84 12.14
C TYR A 138 -2.36 1.37 12.15
N TYR A 139 -2.52 0.78 10.97
CA TYR A 139 -2.98 -0.60 10.90
C TYR A 139 -1.90 -1.58 11.35
N GLY A 140 -0.65 -1.27 11.10
CA GLY A 140 0.46 -2.10 11.57
C GLY A 140 0.49 -2.22 13.09
N GLU A 141 0.29 -1.09 13.78
CA GLU A 141 0.23 -1.09 15.23
C GLU A 141 -0.95 -1.89 15.74
N ARG A 142 -2.09 -1.74 15.12
CA ARG A 142 -3.29 -2.48 15.52
C ARG A 142 -3.15 -3.98 15.26
N ALA A 143 -2.38 -4.35 14.25
CA ALA A 143 -2.12 -5.74 13.94
C ALA A 143 -1.09 -6.38 14.87
N GLY A 144 -0.47 -5.58 15.73
CA GLY A 144 0.56 -6.09 16.62
C GLY A 144 1.88 -6.37 15.96
N ILE A 145 2.13 -5.72 14.83
CA ILE A 145 3.40 -5.90 14.11
C ILE A 145 4.43 -4.97 14.74
N GLU A 146 5.50 -5.57 15.28
CA GLU A 146 6.52 -4.80 15.98
C GLU A 146 7.55 -4.17 15.06
N GLU A 147 7.78 -4.77 13.91
CA GLU A 147 8.74 -4.22 12.95
C GLU A 147 8.26 -2.89 12.41
N ASP A 148 9.23 -2.05 12.10
CA ASP A 148 8.93 -0.77 11.48
C ASP A 148 8.60 -1.01 10.01
N ILE A 149 7.36 -0.79 9.65
CA ILE A 149 6.88 -1.05 8.29
C ILE A 149 7.14 0.18 7.44
N THR A 150 8.12 0.10 6.54
CA THR A 150 8.37 1.15 5.57
C THR A 150 7.66 0.77 4.27
N PRO A 151 7.42 1.73 3.37
CA PRO A 151 6.87 1.37 2.06
C PRO A 151 7.72 0.34 1.33
N HIS A 152 9.03 0.43 1.50
CA HIS A 152 9.94 -0.53 0.90
C HIS A 152 9.75 -1.93 1.51
N THR A 153 9.68 -2.01 2.84
CA THR A 153 9.44 -3.27 3.54
C THR A 153 8.15 -3.92 3.08
N LEU A 154 7.10 -3.12 3.01
CA LEU A 154 5.78 -3.62 2.62
C LEU A 154 5.80 -4.16 1.19
N ARG A 155 6.37 -3.41 0.28
CA ARG A 155 6.43 -3.82 -1.12
C ARG A 155 7.26 -5.09 -1.29
N HIS A 156 8.38 -5.15 -0.59
CA HIS A 156 9.26 -6.31 -0.65
C HIS A 156 8.56 -7.56 -0.10
N SER A 157 7.86 -7.41 1.02
CA SER A 157 7.12 -8.52 1.63
C SER A 157 6.02 -9.02 0.71
N PHE A 158 5.29 -8.11 0.09
CA PHE A 158 4.23 -8.49 -0.84
C PHE A 158 4.81 -9.21 -2.04
N ALA A 159 5.93 -8.73 -2.58
CA ALA A 159 6.57 -9.36 -3.72
C ALA A 159 7.00 -10.79 -3.39
N VAL A 160 7.58 -10.98 -2.23
CA VAL A 160 8.03 -12.31 -1.79
C VAL A 160 6.83 -13.26 -1.66
N HIS A 161 5.72 -12.78 -1.12
CA HIS A 161 4.54 -13.64 -0.91
C HIS A 161 3.87 -14.02 -2.21
N LEU A 162 4.00 -13.21 -3.25
CA LEU A 162 3.37 -13.49 -4.54
C LEU A 162 4.19 -14.47 -5.39
N LEU A 163 5.42 -14.73 -4.99
CA LEU A 163 6.20 -15.75 -5.68
C LEU A 163 5.72 -17.14 -5.26
#